data_9fd3a1bde372f4f62f5e063841d525f6
#
_entry.id   9fd3a1bde372f4f62f5e063841d525f6
#
_cell.length_a   1.000
_cell.length_b   1.000
_cell.length_c   1.000
_cell.angle_alpha   90.00
_cell.angle_beta   90.00
_cell.angle_gamma   90.00
#
_symmetry.space_group_name_H-M   'P 1'
#
loop_
_entity.id
_entity.type
_entity.pdbx_description
1 polymer ?
#
loop_
_entity_poly.entity_id
_entity_poly.type
_entity_poly.pdbx_seq_one_letter_code
_entity_poly.pdbx_strand_id
1 'polypeptide(L)'
;MTESKDYEQWLLRLHDIGDDGERSRQAWELYEELRNNGMLPLVVETRAYFIFHGQASQVALAGDWTYWQVASSLKRLEGTDLFYRALEFPKTARLQYKFLVDGDFRVDPGNNRLSREGFGVNSEFWMSAYADNSWLMPPSEHLERGTVERLELDSRTLDQRREVFLYTPAGAADAGGDPLPVLIVHDGAEALEIGRFHHILDHLIAAGRIRPCVALFIPPTNRHDEYALNMRYIRFTVRDALPFALGVWKARGIRISSAAPDRCVLGASLGGLLSTMTALRYPLVVGSCIAQSPAYWWARGEIFRTPYFRNAAKLRVILQTGTICDARELTRIMYQKLRLAGADVVYHEYEQGHTWGNWRTNLATALLGWIGREPVDAGATGDAVSAKAA
;
A
#
# COMPACT_ATOMS: atom_id res chain seq x y z
N MET A 1 -25.34 -5.99 -9.55
CA MET A 1 -25.85 -6.57 -8.27
C MET A 1 -26.86 -7.72 -8.49
N THR A 2 -27.75 -7.65 -9.47
CA THR A 2 -28.70 -8.73 -9.80
C THR A 2 -27.97 -9.96 -10.33
N GLU A 3 -27.07 -9.77 -11.26
CA GLU A 3 -26.28 -10.81 -11.94
C GLU A 3 -25.44 -11.67 -10.97
N SER A 4 -24.72 -11.07 -10.02
CA SER A 4 -23.92 -11.83 -9.04
C SER A 4 -24.78 -12.72 -8.14
N LYS A 5 -26.01 -12.31 -7.81
CA LYS A 5 -26.96 -13.12 -7.03
C LYS A 5 -27.49 -14.31 -7.83
N ASP A 6 -27.66 -14.15 -9.13
CA ASP A 6 -28.09 -15.24 -10.00
C ASP A 6 -27.03 -16.33 -10.10
N TYR A 7 -25.75 -15.97 -10.20
CA TYR A 7 -24.63 -16.92 -10.16
C TYR A 7 -24.48 -17.61 -8.79
N GLU A 8 -24.67 -16.89 -7.69
CA GLU A 8 -24.71 -17.49 -6.35
C GLU A 8 -25.82 -18.57 -6.28
N GLN A 9 -27.00 -18.28 -6.77
CA GLN A 9 -28.10 -19.24 -6.80
C GLN A 9 -27.79 -20.40 -7.73
N TRP A 10 -27.12 -20.19 -8.86
CA TRP A 10 -26.70 -21.27 -9.73
C TRP A 10 -25.73 -22.21 -9.00
N LEU A 11 -24.68 -21.65 -8.37
CA LEU A 11 -23.71 -22.44 -7.58
C LEU A 11 -24.41 -23.29 -6.49
N LEU A 12 -25.36 -22.70 -5.79
CA LEU A 12 -26.09 -23.42 -4.73
C LEU A 12 -26.98 -24.53 -5.28
N ARG A 13 -27.65 -24.32 -6.43
CA ARG A 13 -28.49 -25.36 -7.07
C ARG A 13 -27.73 -26.54 -7.64
N LEU A 14 -26.42 -26.43 -7.88
CA LEU A 14 -25.59 -27.57 -8.31
C LEU A 14 -25.66 -28.75 -7.32
N HIS A 15 -25.90 -28.47 -6.04
CA HIS A 15 -26.06 -29.51 -5.02
C HIS A 15 -27.32 -30.36 -5.17
N ASP A 16 -28.36 -29.81 -5.81
CA ASP A 16 -29.66 -30.45 -5.97
C ASP A 16 -29.73 -31.36 -7.22
N ILE A 17 -28.69 -31.33 -8.07
CA ILE A 17 -28.61 -32.14 -9.29
C ILE A 17 -28.21 -33.57 -8.89
N GLY A 18 -29.09 -34.54 -9.14
CA GLY A 18 -28.87 -35.95 -8.77
C GLY A 18 -27.91 -36.69 -9.70
N ASP A 19 -27.81 -36.31 -10.96
CA ASP A 19 -26.91 -36.94 -11.95
C ASP A 19 -25.54 -36.30 -11.92
N ASP A 20 -24.48 -37.07 -11.67
CA ASP A 20 -23.10 -36.56 -11.54
C ASP A 20 -22.58 -36.00 -12.86
N GLY A 21 -22.95 -36.55 -14.01
CA GLY A 21 -22.54 -36.09 -15.34
C GLY A 21 -23.14 -34.71 -15.63
N GLU A 22 -24.43 -34.53 -15.36
CA GLU A 22 -25.13 -33.25 -15.52
C GLU A 22 -24.59 -32.21 -14.53
N ARG A 23 -24.37 -32.60 -13.27
CA ARG A 23 -23.78 -31.71 -12.25
C ARG A 23 -22.38 -31.25 -12.66
N SER A 24 -21.54 -32.15 -13.16
CA SER A 24 -20.18 -31.82 -13.63
C SER A 24 -20.21 -30.90 -14.82
N ARG A 25 -21.13 -31.11 -15.77
CA ARG A 25 -21.30 -30.22 -16.94
C ARG A 25 -21.72 -28.81 -16.51
N GLN A 26 -22.73 -28.69 -15.66
CA GLN A 26 -23.21 -27.38 -15.18
C GLN A 26 -22.18 -26.67 -14.27
N ALA A 27 -21.40 -27.42 -13.48
CA ALA A 27 -20.32 -26.84 -12.68
C ALA A 27 -19.22 -26.25 -13.57
N TRP A 28 -18.87 -26.91 -14.66
CA TRP A 28 -17.93 -26.39 -15.65
C TRP A 28 -18.47 -25.13 -16.35
N GLU A 29 -19.74 -25.18 -16.80
CA GLU A 29 -20.40 -24.03 -17.46
C GLU A 29 -20.41 -22.80 -16.54
N LEU A 30 -20.79 -22.96 -15.26
CA LEU A 30 -20.75 -21.90 -14.28
C LEU A 30 -19.36 -21.30 -14.12
N TYR A 31 -18.34 -22.17 -13.97
CA TYR A 31 -16.95 -21.72 -13.79
C TYR A 31 -16.47 -20.92 -15.00
N GLU A 32 -16.69 -21.43 -16.22
CA GLU A 32 -16.27 -20.75 -17.46
C GLU A 32 -17.01 -19.42 -17.66
N GLU A 33 -18.29 -19.36 -17.32
CA GLU A 33 -19.05 -18.13 -17.43
C GLU A 33 -18.54 -17.08 -16.46
N LEU A 34 -18.31 -17.42 -15.19
CA LEU A 34 -17.73 -16.51 -14.20
C LEU A 34 -16.32 -16.05 -14.60
N ARG A 35 -15.48 -16.97 -15.11
CA ARG A 35 -14.14 -16.68 -15.59
C ARG A 35 -14.15 -15.73 -16.77
N ASN A 36 -14.98 -16.00 -17.79
CA ASN A 36 -15.04 -15.22 -19.01
C ASN A 36 -15.59 -13.80 -18.76
N ASN A 37 -16.47 -13.64 -17.75
CA ASN A 37 -16.99 -12.35 -17.31
C ASN A 37 -16.08 -11.65 -16.30
N GLY A 38 -14.92 -12.24 -15.91
CA GLY A 38 -13.99 -11.67 -14.94
C GLY A 38 -14.59 -11.52 -13.53
N MET A 39 -15.51 -12.43 -13.15
CA MET A 39 -16.25 -12.39 -11.90
C MET A 39 -15.68 -13.32 -10.81
N LEU A 40 -14.50 -13.90 -11.01
CA LEU A 40 -13.84 -14.72 -10.00
C LEU A 40 -12.85 -13.91 -9.15
N PRO A 41 -12.87 -14.08 -7.81
CA PRO A 41 -13.90 -14.78 -7.04
C PRO A 41 -15.25 -14.08 -7.14
N LEU A 42 -16.34 -14.86 -7.07
CA LEU A 42 -17.68 -14.31 -7.13
C LEU A 42 -18.01 -13.56 -5.83
N VAL A 43 -18.27 -12.26 -5.95
CA VAL A 43 -18.58 -11.39 -4.81
C VAL A 43 -20.06 -11.06 -4.78
N VAL A 44 -20.71 -11.39 -3.66
CA VAL A 44 -22.13 -11.10 -3.39
C VAL A 44 -22.25 -10.45 -2.01
N GLU A 45 -22.53 -9.16 -1.99
CA GLU A 45 -22.65 -8.33 -0.77
C GLU A 45 -21.38 -8.41 0.10
N THR A 46 -21.41 -9.13 1.22
CA THR A 46 -20.29 -9.35 2.14
C THR A 46 -19.57 -10.68 1.93
N ARG A 47 -20.04 -11.51 0.99
CA ARG A 47 -19.48 -12.83 0.72
C ARG A 47 -18.64 -12.84 -0.54
N ALA A 48 -17.47 -13.50 -0.48
CA ALA A 48 -16.65 -13.85 -1.62
C ALA A 48 -16.59 -15.38 -1.75
N TYR A 49 -17.00 -15.90 -2.91
CA TYR A 49 -16.93 -17.31 -3.26
C TYR A 49 -15.66 -17.55 -4.06
N PHE A 50 -14.70 -18.22 -3.45
CA PHE A 50 -13.49 -18.68 -4.12
C PHE A 50 -13.81 -20.02 -4.79
N ILE A 51 -13.67 -20.09 -6.10
CA ILE A 51 -14.05 -21.23 -6.91
C ILE A 51 -12.83 -21.67 -7.71
N PHE A 52 -12.45 -22.93 -7.57
CA PHE A 52 -11.39 -23.57 -8.34
C PHE A 52 -12.00 -24.74 -9.13
N HIS A 53 -11.69 -24.84 -10.41
CA HIS A 53 -12.06 -25.98 -11.23
C HIS A 53 -10.81 -26.63 -11.79
N GLY A 54 -10.64 -27.92 -11.55
CA GLY A 54 -9.51 -28.71 -12.02
C GLY A 54 -9.27 -29.95 -11.16
N GLN A 55 -8.51 -30.89 -11.73
CA GLN A 55 -8.14 -32.11 -11.01
C GLN A 55 -7.20 -31.76 -9.86
N ALA A 56 -7.62 -32.07 -8.65
CA ALA A 56 -6.86 -31.90 -7.42
C ALA A 56 -7.40 -32.85 -6.35
N SER A 57 -6.52 -33.28 -5.46
CA SER A 57 -6.92 -34.02 -4.26
C SER A 57 -7.40 -33.08 -3.16
N GLN A 58 -6.77 -31.93 -3.07
CA GLN A 58 -7.05 -30.91 -2.06
C GLN A 58 -6.79 -29.50 -2.60
N VAL A 59 -7.71 -28.60 -2.32
CA VAL A 59 -7.54 -27.15 -2.58
C VAL A 59 -7.78 -26.38 -1.30
N ALA A 60 -6.89 -25.44 -0.99
CA ALA A 60 -7.02 -24.54 0.15
C ALA A 60 -6.71 -23.10 -0.24
N LEU A 61 -6.95 -22.17 0.66
CA LEU A 61 -6.68 -20.72 0.52
C LEU A 61 -5.62 -20.26 1.51
N ALA A 62 -4.76 -19.38 1.04
CA ALA A 62 -3.98 -18.47 1.87
C ALA A 62 -4.12 -17.06 1.31
N GLY A 63 -4.21 -16.06 2.19
CA GLY A 63 -4.38 -14.68 1.78
C GLY A 63 -4.14 -13.71 2.93
N ASP A 64 -4.40 -12.44 2.68
CA ASP A 64 -4.18 -11.37 3.65
C ASP A 64 -4.84 -11.64 5.01
N TRP A 65 -6.03 -12.24 5.02
CA TRP A 65 -6.80 -12.54 6.25
C TRP A 65 -6.27 -13.70 7.09
N THR A 66 -5.27 -14.42 6.59
CA THR A 66 -4.66 -15.56 7.28
C THR A 66 -3.19 -15.35 7.61
N TYR A 67 -2.66 -14.14 7.47
CA TYR A 67 -1.21 -13.89 7.48
C TYR A 67 -0.46 -14.78 6.49
N TRP A 68 -1.09 -15.13 5.36
CA TRP A 68 -0.57 -16.03 4.34
C TRP A 68 -0.29 -17.47 4.83
N GLN A 69 -0.84 -17.82 5.99
CA GLN A 69 -0.86 -19.21 6.44
C GLN A 69 -2.04 -19.95 5.80
N VAL A 70 -1.87 -21.23 5.56
CA VAL A 70 -2.93 -22.08 5.01
C VAL A 70 -4.00 -22.29 6.08
N ALA A 71 -5.17 -21.72 5.90
CA ALA A 71 -6.21 -21.75 6.92
C ALA A 71 -7.57 -22.23 6.45
N SER A 72 -7.83 -22.28 5.14
CA SER A 72 -9.19 -22.50 4.64
C SER A 72 -9.22 -23.49 3.47
N SER A 73 -9.57 -24.75 3.74
CA SER A 73 -9.81 -25.73 2.68
C SER A 73 -11.12 -25.47 1.95
N LEU A 74 -11.11 -25.61 0.62
CA LEU A 74 -12.31 -25.58 -0.21
C LEU A 74 -13.02 -26.94 -0.11
N LYS A 75 -14.35 -26.93 -0.20
CA LYS A 75 -15.14 -28.14 -0.36
C LYS A 75 -15.19 -28.51 -1.84
N ARG A 76 -14.96 -29.77 -2.15
CA ARG A 76 -15.24 -30.34 -3.48
C ARG A 76 -16.75 -30.55 -3.62
N LEU A 77 -17.31 -30.08 -4.72
CA LEU A 77 -18.68 -30.46 -5.10
C LEU A 77 -18.66 -31.91 -5.54
N GLU A 78 -19.45 -32.73 -4.88
CA GLU A 78 -19.49 -34.18 -5.08
C GLU A 78 -19.72 -34.55 -6.56
N GLY A 79 -18.98 -35.52 -7.07
CA GLY A 79 -19.04 -35.97 -8.47
C GLY A 79 -18.46 -35.00 -9.50
N THR A 80 -17.77 -33.95 -9.08
CA THR A 80 -17.22 -32.93 -9.99
C THR A 80 -15.75 -32.59 -9.67
N ASP A 81 -15.11 -31.82 -10.54
CA ASP A 81 -13.78 -31.22 -10.29
C ASP A 81 -13.86 -29.77 -9.82
N LEU A 82 -15.03 -29.34 -9.32
CA LEU A 82 -15.24 -28.01 -8.78
C LEU A 82 -15.03 -28.01 -7.26
N PHE A 83 -14.19 -27.09 -6.79
CA PHE A 83 -13.96 -26.81 -5.38
C PHE A 83 -14.39 -25.37 -5.10
N TYR A 84 -15.05 -25.13 -3.98
CA TYR A 84 -15.44 -23.78 -3.62
C TYR A 84 -15.47 -23.55 -2.11
N ARG A 85 -15.37 -22.27 -1.74
CA ARG A 85 -15.57 -21.80 -0.36
C ARG A 85 -16.06 -20.38 -0.37
N ALA A 86 -17.10 -20.10 0.43
CA ALA A 86 -17.54 -18.75 0.75
C ALA A 86 -16.85 -18.27 2.02
N LEU A 87 -16.38 -17.03 1.99
CA LEU A 87 -15.85 -16.30 3.15
C LEU A 87 -16.50 -14.92 3.22
N GLU A 88 -16.64 -14.39 4.43
CA GLU A 88 -17.21 -13.06 4.65
C GLU A 88 -16.12 -12.04 4.89
N PHE A 89 -16.29 -10.88 4.24
CA PHE A 89 -15.40 -9.73 4.35
C PHE A 89 -16.20 -8.43 4.44
N PRO A 90 -15.62 -7.36 5.03
CA PRO A 90 -16.20 -6.03 4.93
C PRO A 90 -16.45 -5.62 3.47
N LYS A 91 -17.54 -4.89 3.22
CA LYS A 91 -17.93 -4.50 1.83
C LYS A 91 -16.90 -3.66 1.09
N THR A 92 -16.04 -2.95 1.81
CA THR A 92 -14.98 -2.08 1.27
C THR A 92 -13.60 -2.76 1.21
N ALA A 93 -13.53 -4.07 1.52
CA ALA A 93 -12.26 -4.78 1.53
C ALA A 93 -11.68 -4.96 0.11
N ARG A 94 -10.36 -4.83 0.03
CA ARG A 94 -9.52 -5.21 -1.11
C ARG A 94 -8.40 -6.11 -0.59
N LEU A 95 -8.33 -7.33 -1.06
CA LEU A 95 -7.48 -8.36 -0.49
C LEU A 95 -6.81 -9.20 -1.56
N GLN A 96 -5.72 -9.85 -1.17
CA GLN A 96 -4.95 -10.74 -2.01
C GLN A 96 -4.98 -12.17 -1.49
N TYR A 97 -4.85 -13.13 -2.41
CA TYR A 97 -4.85 -14.55 -2.09
C TYR A 97 -4.11 -15.40 -3.11
N LYS A 98 -3.89 -16.65 -2.73
CA LYS A 98 -3.50 -17.75 -3.60
C LYS A 98 -4.29 -19.00 -3.25
N PHE A 99 -4.46 -19.87 -4.22
CA PHE A 99 -4.81 -21.27 -3.96
C PHE A 99 -3.58 -22.06 -3.55
N LEU A 100 -3.77 -23.01 -2.66
CA LEU A 100 -2.85 -24.09 -2.39
C LEU A 100 -3.47 -25.36 -2.96
N VAL A 101 -2.96 -25.82 -4.12
CA VAL A 101 -3.45 -26.99 -4.84
C VAL A 101 -2.47 -28.12 -4.65
N ASP A 102 -2.87 -29.16 -3.94
CA ASP A 102 -2.03 -30.34 -3.62
C ASP A 102 -0.64 -29.97 -3.02
N GLY A 103 -0.59 -28.89 -2.27
CA GLY A 103 0.63 -28.41 -1.62
C GLY A 103 1.36 -27.27 -2.34
N ASP A 104 0.99 -26.93 -3.57
CA ASP A 104 1.62 -25.90 -4.36
C ASP A 104 0.83 -24.58 -4.34
N PHE A 105 1.50 -23.47 -4.02
CA PHE A 105 0.91 -22.13 -4.12
C PHE A 105 0.77 -21.70 -5.58
N ARG A 106 -0.46 -21.35 -5.98
CA ARG A 106 -0.79 -20.89 -7.32
C ARG A 106 -1.68 -19.64 -7.27
N VAL A 107 -1.47 -18.73 -8.20
CA VAL A 107 -2.47 -17.69 -8.47
C VAL A 107 -3.75 -18.36 -8.97
N ASP A 108 -4.88 -17.73 -8.74
CA ASP A 108 -6.17 -18.21 -9.24
C ASP A 108 -6.19 -18.17 -10.78
N PRO A 109 -6.28 -19.29 -11.48
CA PRO A 109 -6.29 -19.31 -12.94
C PRO A 109 -7.56 -18.72 -13.55
N GLY A 110 -8.61 -18.59 -12.77
CA GLY A 110 -9.87 -17.96 -13.18
C GLY A 110 -9.93 -16.45 -12.94
N ASN A 111 -8.99 -15.90 -12.18
CA ASN A 111 -8.98 -14.49 -11.83
C ASN A 111 -7.88 -13.73 -12.59
N ASN A 112 -8.27 -12.78 -13.43
CA ASN A 112 -7.34 -11.96 -14.20
C ASN A 112 -6.79 -10.74 -13.43
N ARG A 113 -7.28 -10.48 -12.20
CA ARG A 113 -6.76 -9.41 -11.35
C ARG A 113 -5.56 -9.92 -10.58
N LEU A 114 -4.39 -9.43 -10.96
CA LEU A 114 -3.12 -9.79 -10.35
C LEU A 114 -2.49 -8.58 -9.68
N SER A 115 -1.97 -8.77 -8.47
CA SER A 115 -1.16 -7.79 -7.76
C SER A 115 0.28 -8.27 -7.66
N ARG A 116 1.21 -7.42 -8.10
CA ARG A 116 2.64 -7.65 -7.92
C ARG A 116 3.05 -7.17 -6.54
N GLU A 117 3.78 -8.00 -5.84
CA GLU A 117 4.30 -7.74 -4.50
C GLU A 117 5.81 -8.00 -4.46
N GLY A 118 6.50 -7.61 -3.40
CA GLY A 118 7.94 -7.84 -3.26
C GLY A 118 8.36 -9.32 -3.28
N PHE A 119 7.42 -10.23 -3.02
CA PHE A 119 7.64 -11.68 -2.99
C PHE A 119 6.94 -12.43 -4.14
N GLY A 120 6.57 -11.74 -5.20
CA GLY A 120 5.94 -12.35 -6.39
C GLY A 120 4.57 -11.77 -6.72
N VAL A 121 3.74 -12.59 -7.37
CA VAL A 121 2.42 -12.18 -7.86
C VAL A 121 1.35 -12.93 -7.08
N ASN A 122 0.29 -12.22 -6.68
CA ASN A 122 -0.89 -12.75 -6.02
C ASN A 122 -2.14 -12.44 -6.84
N SER A 123 -3.18 -13.26 -6.69
CA SER A 123 -4.52 -12.90 -7.15
C SER A 123 -5.12 -11.87 -6.20
N GLU A 124 -5.92 -10.96 -6.74
CA GLU A 124 -6.53 -9.86 -6.00
C GLU A 124 -8.03 -9.84 -6.22
N PHE A 125 -8.79 -9.46 -5.20
CA PHE A 125 -10.23 -9.23 -5.33
C PHE A 125 -10.69 -8.02 -4.52
N TRP A 126 -11.82 -7.49 -4.94
CA TRP A 126 -12.46 -6.33 -4.33
C TRP A 126 -13.87 -6.69 -3.93
N MET A 127 -14.28 -6.27 -2.74
CA MET A 127 -15.65 -6.41 -2.27
C MET A 127 -16.56 -5.35 -2.90
N SER A 128 -17.86 -5.55 -2.76
CA SER A 128 -18.92 -4.86 -3.52
C SER A 128 -18.95 -3.33 -3.40
N ALA A 129 -18.43 -2.77 -2.33
CA ALA A 129 -18.37 -1.32 -2.09
C ALA A 129 -16.93 -0.77 -2.08
N TYR A 130 -15.94 -1.57 -2.50
CA TYR A 130 -14.58 -1.03 -2.67
C TYR A 130 -14.59 0.02 -3.79
N ALA A 131 -14.14 1.22 -3.44
CA ALA A 131 -14.03 2.31 -4.41
C ALA A 131 -12.80 2.08 -5.31
N ASP A 132 -13.04 1.98 -6.62
CA ASP A 132 -11.95 1.90 -7.60
C ASP A 132 -11.17 3.23 -7.62
N ASN A 133 -9.88 3.12 -7.44
CA ASN A 133 -8.96 4.25 -7.55
C ASN A 133 -8.36 4.28 -8.97
N SER A 134 -9.15 4.67 -9.96
CA SER A 134 -8.75 4.76 -11.38
C SER A 134 -7.51 5.63 -11.62
N TRP A 135 -7.22 6.58 -10.71
CA TRP A 135 -6.00 7.41 -10.72
C TRP A 135 -4.70 6.62 -10.46
N LEU A 136 -4.79 5.33 -10.04
CA LEU A 136 -3.64 4.42 -9.96
C LEU A 136 -3.23 3.84 -11.32
N MET A 137 -4.08 3.95 -12.33
CA MET A 137 -3.75 3.52 -13.67
C MET A 137 -2.60 4.37 -14.23
N PRO A 138 -1.83 3.84 -15.19
CA PRO A 138 -0.80 4.64 -15.83
C PRO A 138 -1.38 5.97 -16.30
N PRO A 139 -0.67 7.10 -16.10
CA PRO A 139 -1.14 8.40 -16.58
C PRO A 139 -1.48 8.32 -18.08
N SER A 140 -2.51 9.04 -18.51
CA SER A 140 -2.86 9.13 -19.93
C SER A 140 -1.64 9.63 -20.74
N GLU A 141 -1.59 9.32 -22.02
CA GLU A 141 -0.50 9.75 -22.93
C GLU A 141 -0.37 11.28 -22.99
N HIS A 142 -1.45 12.00 -22.68
CA HIS A 142 -1.49 13.47 -22.69
C HIS A 142 -1.04 14.10 -21.36
N LEU A 143 -0.77 13.32 -20.32
CA LEU A 143 -0.31 13.83 -19.04
C LEU A 143 1.20 14.13 -19.10
N GLU A 144 1.60 15.37 -18.84
CA GLU A 144 3.01 15.70 -18.63
C GLU A 144 3.55 14.97 -17.40
N ARG A 145 4.55 14.14 -17.62
CA ARG A 145 5.14 13.29 -16.58
C ARG A 145 6.42 13.92 -16.05
N GLY A 146 6.62 13.75 -14.76
CA GLY A 146 7.92 13.98 -14.15
C GLY A 146 8.96 12.97 -14.65
N THR A 147 10.22 13.26 -14.39
CA THR A 147 11.35 12.40 -14.72
C THR A 147 11.84 11.66 -13.48
N VAL A 148 12.21 10.39 -13.65
CA VAL A 148 12.91 9.61 -12.62
C VAL A 148 14.31 9.31 -13.11
N GLU A 149 15.32 9.77 -12.38
CA GLU A 149 16.73 9.57 -12.73
C GLU A 149 17.42 8.72 -11.68
N ARG A 150 18.15 7.72 -12.13
CA ARG A 150 19.00 6.87 -11.32
C ARG A 150 20.36 7.49 -11.14
N LEU A 151 20.79 7.68 -9.90
CA LEU A 151 22.07 8.25 -9.55
C LEU A 151 22.79 7.41 -8.49
N GLU A 152 24.09 7.61 -8.38
CA GLU A 152 24.92 6.99 -7.35
C GLU A 152 25.56 8.07 -6.48
N LEU A 153 25.63 7.82 -5.19
CA LEU A 153 26.32 8.67 -4.25
C LEU A 153 27.31 7.85 -3.39
N ASP A 154 28.44 8.45 -3.07
CA ASP A 154 29.40 7.87 -2.12
C ASP A 154 29.01 8.34 -0.70
N SER A 155 28.45 7.41 0.10
CA SER A 155 28.05 7.70 1.46
C SER A 155 29.22 7.61 2.41
N ARG A 156 29.58 8.74 3.03
CA ARG A 156 30.56 8.76 4.12
C ARG A 156 30.04 8.10 5.39
N THR A 157 28.73 8.22 5.64
CA THR A 157 28.10 7.64 6.83
C THR A 157 28.10 6.11 6.79
N LEU A 158 27.83 5.52 5.63
CA LEU A 158 27.78 4.06 5.46
C LEU A 158 29.12 3.47 5.02
N ASP A 159 30.04 4.30 4.50
CA ASP A 159 31.27 3.89 3.83
C ASP A 159 30.97 2.95 2.64
N GLN A 160 30.00 3.37 1.81
CA GLN A 160 29.49 2.58 0.70
C GLN A 160 29.03 3.50 -0.43
N ARG A 161 29.13 3.02 -1.64
CA ARG A 161 28.45 3.60 -2.79
C ARG A 161 26.99 3.15 -2.80
N ARG A 162 26.07 4.10 -2.92
CA ARG A 162 24.62 3.86 -2.80
C ARG A 162 23.90 4.40 -4.01
N GLU A 163 22.95 3.61 -4.48
CA GLU A 163 22.01 4.02 -5.49
C GLU A 163 20.88 4.84 -4.87
N VAL A 164 20.41 5.84 -5.61
CA VAL A 164 19.20 6.61 -5.31
C VAL A 164 18.49 6.96 -6.61
N PHE A 165 17.16 7.22 -6.53
CA PHE A 165 16.40 7.73 -7.67
C PHE A 165 15.82 9.09 -7.31
N LEU A 166 15.93 10.05 -8.21
CA LEU A 166 15.37 11.39 -8.05
C LEU A 166 14.20 11.57 -9.01
N TYR A 167 13.02 11.80 -8.45
CA TYR A 167 11.86 12.23 -9.21
C TYR A 167 11.79 13.76 -9.22
N THR A 168 11.63 14.32 -10.40
CA THR A 168 11.44 15.75 -10.63
C THR A 168 10.14 15.93 -11.42
N PRO A 169 9.14 16.66 -10.90
CA PRO A 169 7.87 16.86 -11.62
C PRO A 169 8.07 17.68 -12.88
N ALA A 170 7.16 17.54 -13.85
CA ALA A 170 7.13 18.38 -15.04
C ALA A 170 7.04 19.88 -14.64
N GLY A 171 7.70 20.75 -15.41
CA GLY A 171 7.72 22.20 -15.16
C GLY A 171 8.51 22.64 -13.91
N ALA A 172 9.25 21.75 -13.24
CA ALA A 172 9.96 22.06 -11.99
C ALA A 172 11.02 23.19 -12.10
N ALA A 173 11.55 23.41 -13.28
CA ALA A 173 12.56 24.44 -13.55
C ALA A 173 11.97 25.79 -13.97
N ASP A 174 10.65 25.90 -14.11
CA ASP A 174 10.01 27.13 -14.55
C ASP A 174 10.21 28.23 -13.50
N ALA A 175 10.76 29.36 -13.96
CA ALA A 175 11.09 30.49 -13.09
C ALA A 175 9.80 31.14 -12.54
N GLY A 176 9.64 31.12 -11.22
CA GLY A 176 8.59 31.88 -10.53
C GLY A 176 7.66 31.06 -9.62
N GLY A 177 7.71 29.72 -9.67
CA GLY A 177 6.91 28.88 -8.76
C GLY A 177 7.40 28.92 -7.30
N ASP A 178 6.56 28.49 -6.35
CA ASP A 178 6.99 28.32 -4.96
C ASP A 178 8.08 27.25 -4.81
N PRO A 179 8.97 27.35 -3.80
CA PRO A 179 9.94 26.31 -3.54
C PRO A 179 9.28 24.95 -3.31
N LEU A 180 9.80 23.92 -3.98
CA LEU A 180 9.20 22.58 -3.99
C LEU A 180 9.46 21.83 -2.68
N PRO A 181 8.45 21.18 -2.08
CA PRO A 181 8.61 20.19 -1.01
C PRO A 181 9.42 18.98 -1.46
N VAL A 182 10.00 18.26 -0.50
CA VAL A 182 10.79 17.05 -0.72
C VAL A 182 10.14 15.86 -0.05
N LEU A 183 9.82 14.83 -0.82
CA LEU A 183 9.41 13.52 -0.33
C LEU A 183 10.62 12.59 -0.31
N ILE A 184 10.95 12.00 0.82
CA ILE A 184 12.00 10.99 0.97
C ILE A 184 11.30 9.64 1.13
N VAL A 185 11.53 8.70 0.23
CA VAL A 185 10.82 7.42 0.15
C VAL A 185 11.78 6.27 0.41
N HIS A 186 11.53 5.53 1.48
CA HIS A 186 12.20 4.26 1.73
C HIS A 186 11.62 3.15 0.85
N ASP A 187 12.37 2.03 0.68
CA ASP A 187 12.07 0.98 -0.30
C ASP A 187 11.96 1.54 -1.72
N GLY A 188 12.87 2.44 -2.09
CA GLY A 188 12.75 3.31 -3.25
C GLY A 188 12.54 2.60 -4.58
N ALA A 189 13.24 1.48 -4.83
CA ALA A 189 13.09 0.71 -6.05
C ALA A 189 11.70 0.06 -6.13
N GLU A 190 11.23 -0.58 -5.05
CA GLU A 190 9.90 -1.19 -4.99
C GLU A 190 8.77 -0.14 -5.03
N ALA A 191 8.98 1.01 -4.38
CA ALA A 191 8.03 2.13 -4.43
C ALA A 191 7.84 2.67 -5.87
N LEU A 192 8.91 2.64 -6.69
CA LEU A 192 8.82 2.98 -8.11
C LEU A 192 8.22 1.85 -8.95
N GLU A 193 8.69 0.62 -8.78
CA GLU A 193 8.35 -0.50 -9.67
C GLU A 193 6.98 -1.12 -9.31
N ILE A 194 6.73 -1.37 -8.02
CA ILE A 194 5.51 -2.02 -7.53
C ILE A 194 4.48 -0.97 -7.11
N GLY A 195 4.90 -0.03 -6.26
CA GLY A 195 4.05 1.04 -5.74
C GLY A 195 3.63 2.07 -6.79
N ARG A 196 4.45 2.28 -7.83
CA ARG A 196 4.26 3.29 -8.88
C ARG A 196 4.02 4.70 -8.32
N PHE A 197 4.70 5.03 -7.24
CA PHE A 197 4.49 6.28 -6.49
C PHE A 197 4.73 7.52 -7.35
N HIS A 198 5.68 7.47 -8.30
CA HIS A 198 5.92 8.55 -9.25
C HIS A 198 4.70 8.83 -10.16
N HIS A 199 3.95 7.79 -10.58
CA HIS A 199 2.71 7.98 -11.35
C HIS A 199 1.63 8.64 -10.50
N ILE A 200 1.52 8.27 -9.22
CA ILE A 200 0.56 8.89 -8.29
C ILE A 200 0.90 10.37 -8.09
N LEU A 201 2.18 10.70 -7.97
CA LEU A 201 2.64 12.10 -7.91
C LEU A 201 2.26 12.86 -9.19
N ASP A 202 2.54 12.29 -10.38
CA ASP A 202 2.19 12.90 -11.66
C ASP A 202 0.69 13.23 -11.75
N HIS A 203 -0.18 12.26 -11.41
CA HIS A 203 -1.63 12.45 -11.41
C HIS A 203 -2.10 13.54 -10.45
N LEU A 204 -1.63 13.51 -9.21
CA LEU A 204 -2.07 14.48 -8.20
C LEU A 204 -1.56 15.89 -8.48
N ILE A 205 -0.35 16.03 -9.03
CA ILE A 205 0.23 17.30 -9.44
C ILE A 205 -0.52 17.87 -10.63
N ALA A 206 -0.72 17.09 -11.69
CA ALA A 206 -1.43 17.52 -12.88
C ALA A 206 -2.89 17.88 -12.60
N ALA A 207 -3.56 17.17 -11.68
CA ALA A 207 -4.91 17.49 -11.23
C ALA A 207 -4.96 18.71 -10.27
N GLY A 208 -3.82 19.34 -9.94
CA GLY A 208 -3.74 20.46 -9.00
C GLY A 208 -4.11 20.12 -7.56
N ARG A 209 -4.22 18.82 -7.22
CA ARG A 209 -4.66 18.33 -5.92
C ARG A 209 -3.60 18.50 -4.83
N ILE A 210 -2.33 18.42 -5.19
CA ILE A 210 -1.18 18.64 -4.30
C ILE A 210 -0.27 19.72 -4.87
N ARG A 211 0.55 20.33 -3.99
CA ARG A 211 1.67 21.16 -4.44
C ARG A 211 2.66 20.26 -5.22
N PRO A 212 3.23 20.72 -6.37
CA PRO A 212 4.34 20.02 -6.98
C PRO A 212 5.45 19.75 -5.97
N CYS A 213 6.02 18.55 -5.98
CA CYS A 213 7.10 18.16 -5.08
C CYS A 213 8.14 17.33 -5.81
N VAL A 214 9.39 17.37 -5.36
CA VAL A 214 10.42 16.43 -5.77
C VAL A 214 10.42 15.22 -4.84
N ALA A 215 10.92 14.07 -5.32
CA ALA A 215 11.05 12.91 -4.47
C ALA A 215 12.41 12.22 -4.59
N LEU A 216 12.96 11.84 -3.44
CA LEU A 216 14.18 11.06 -3.29
C LEU A 216 13.79 9.63 -2.89
N PHE A 217 13.97 8.67 -3.78
CA PHE A 217 13.72 7.25 -3.54
C PHE A 217 15.02 6.56 -3.17
N ILE A 218 15.06 5.91 -2.01
CA ILE A 218 16.25 5.27 -1.45
C ILE A 218 16.01 3.77 -1.34
N PRO A 219 16.56 2.95 -2.26
CA PRO A 219 16.50 1.50 -2.11
C PRO A 219 17.45 1.04 -0.99
N PRO A 220 17.05 0.06 -0.17
CA PRO A 220 17.95 -0.59 0.76
C PRO A 220 18.90 -1.56 0.02
N THR A 221 20.07 -1.81 0.58
CA THR A 221 20.95 -2.91 0.16
C THR A 221 20.67 -4.17 0.98
N ASN A 222 20.57 -4.01 2.30
CA ASN A 222 20.09 -5.03 3.22
C ASN A 222 18.95 -4.42 4.04
N ARG A 223 17.73 -4.64 3.58
CA ARG A 223 16.54 -3.99 4.13
C ARG A 223 16.37 -4.24 5.61
N HIS A 224 16.57 -5.48 6.05
CA HIS A 224 16.38 -5.85 7.44
C HIS A 224 17.37 -5.13 8.37
N ASP A 225 18.65 -5.15 8.04
CA ASP A 225 19.69 -4.55 8.88
C ASP A 225 19.65 -3.02 8.83
N GLU A 226 19.26 -2.44 7.69
CA GLU A 226 19.21 -1.00 7.50
C GLU A 226 17.97 -0.37 8.15
N TYR A 227 16.83 -1.07 8.15
CA TYR A 227 15.55 -0.50 8.60
C TYR A 227 15.20 -0.82 10.06
N ALA A 228 15.88 -1.77 10.66
CA ALA A 228 15.64 -2.24 12.03
C ALA A 228 16.12 -1.22 13.10
N LEU A 229 15.61 0.02 13.06
CA LEU A 229 16.03 1.15 13.92
C LEU A 229 17.53 1.46 13.83
N ASN A 230 18.15 1.21 12.67
CA ASN A 230 19.57 1.45 12.45
C ASN A 230 19.88 2.96 12.40
N MET A 231 20.45 3.46 13.50
CA MET A 231 20.78 4.89 13.63
C MET A 231 21.83 5.37 12.63
N ARG A 232 22.66 4.47 12.11
CA ARG A 232 23.65 4.78 11.05
C ARG A 232 22.93 5.02 9.72
N TYR A 233 21.94 4.19 9.39
CA TYR A 233 21.12 4.37 8.19
C TYR A 233 20.24 5.62 8.26
N ILE A 234 19.61 5.90 9.41
CA ILE A 234 18.87 7.16 9.63
C ILE A 234 19.79 8.38 9.40
N ARG A 235 21.03 8.31 9.89
CA ARG A 235 22.01 9.38 9.68
C ARG A 235 22.39 9.52 8.19
N PHE A 236 22.57 8.42 7.49
CA PHE A 236 22.81 8.39 6.05
C PHE A 236 21.67 9.10 5.30
N THR A 237 20.42 8.77 5.59
CA THR A 237 19.25 9.39 4.95
C THR A 237 19.30 10.92 5.06
N VAL A 238 19.59 11.46 6.25
CA VAL A 238 19.51 12.92 6.49
C VAL A 238 20.80 13.68 6.25
N ARG A 239 21.98 13.03 6.28
CA ARG A 239 23.27 13.71 6.16
C ARG A 239 24.02 13.44 4.86
N ASP A 240 23.68 12.36 4.15
CA ASP A 240 24.31 12.02 2.89
C ASP A 240 23.30 12.07 1.74
N ALA A 241 22.24 11.25 1.77
CA ALA A 241 21.30 11.09 0.67
C ALA A 241 20.48 12.37 0.40
N LEU A 242 19.88 12.96 1.44
CA LEU A 242 19.10 14.19 1.27
C LEU A 242 19.99 15.37 0.81
N PRO A 243 21.13 15.71 1.42
CA PRO A 243 22.00 16.77 0.92
C PRO A 243 22.50 16.54 -0.50
N PHE A 244 22.82 15.30 -0.89
CA PHE A 244 23.18 14.96 -2.26
C PHE A 244 22.06 15.32 -3.23
N ALA A 245 20.82 14.85 -2.97
CA ALA A 245 19.67 15.14 -3.81
C ALA A 245 19.37 16.64 -3.91
N LEU A 246 19.42 17.37 -2.79
CA LEU A 246 19.28 18.83 -2.76
C LEU A 246 20.33 19.52 -3.62
N GLY A 247 21.58 19.05 -3.60
CA GLY A 247 22.66 19.55 -4.43
C GLY A 247 22.39 19.38 -5.93
N VAL A 248 21.90 18.18 -6.33
CA VAL A 248 21.55 17.87 -7.72
C VAL A 248 20.43 18.78 -8.22
N TRP A 249 19.32 18.90 -7.49
CA TRP A 249 18.20 19.78 -7.89
C TRP A 249 18.61 21.26 -7.94
N LYS A 250 19.41 21.72 -6.97
CA LYS A 250 19.92 23.08 -6.97
C LYS A 250 20.81 23.35 -8.20
N ALA A 251 21.68 22.42 -8.58
CA ALA A 251 22.53 22.54 -9.77
C ALA A 251 21.72 22.64 -11.08
N ARG A 252 20.48 22.14 -11.06
CA ARG A 252 19.51 22.22 -12.18
C ARG A 252 18.60 23.43 -12.12
N GLY A 253 18.84 24.37 -11.20
CA GLY A 253 18.02 25.57 -11.04
C GLY A 253 16.69 25.34 -10.33
N ILE A 254 16.43 24.14 -9.79
CA ILE A 254 15.17 23.81 -9.12
C ILE A 254 15.20 24.37 -7.70
N ARG A 255 14.20 25.18 -7.37
CA ARG A 255 14.07 25.79 -6.04
C ARG A 255 13.40 24.81 -5.08
N ILE A 256 14.10 24.42 -4.02
CA ILE A 256 13.63 23.49 -3.02
C ILE A 256 13.36 24.21 -1.70
N SER A 257 12.27 23.87 -1.04
CA SER A 257 11.93 24.44 0.28
C SER A 257 12.98 24.04 1.33
N SER A 258 13.38 25.03 2.12
CA SER A 258 14.24 24.81 3.28
C SER A 258 13.45 24.50 4.57
N ALA A 259 12.13 24.68 4.55
CA ALA A 259 11.28 24.47 5.71
C ALA A 259 11.19 22.99 6.08
N ALA A 260 11.38 22.66 7.35
CA ALA A 260 11.29 21.28 7.82
C ALA A 260 9.91 20.61 7.56
N PRO A 261 8.76 21.30 7.71
CA PRO A 261 7.45 20.73 7.38
C PRO A 261 7.27 20.35 5.90
N ASP A 262 8.00 20.98 4.99
CA ASP A 262 8.01 20.66 3.56
C ASP A 262 8.94 19.50 3.20
N ARG A 263 9.55 18.86 4.19
CA ARG A 263 10.34 17.64 4.01
C ARG A 263 9.66 16.50 4.73
N CYS A 264 9.16 15.56 3.96
CA CYS A 264 8.44 14.39 4.45
C CYS A 264 9.24 13.12 4.20
N VAL A 265 9.36 12.27 5.21
CA VAL A 265 9.89 10.92 5.06
C VAL A 265 8.73 9.92 5.04
N LEU A 266 8.75 9.03 4.06
CA LEU A 266 7.71 8.03 3.81
C LEU A 266 8.29 6.63 3.77
N GLY A 267 7.57 5.68 4.36
CA GLY A 267 7.89 4.27 4.24
C GLY A 267 6.77 3.36 4.73
N ALA A 268 6.84 2.10 4.33
CA ALA A 268 5.90 1.08 4.72
C ALA A 268 6.57 -0.02 5.58
N SER A 269 5.81 -0.65 6.48
CA SER A 269 6.31 -1.74 7.33
C SER A 269 7.55 -1.31 8.15
N LEU A 270 8.69 -1.98 7.99
CA LEU A 270 9.97 -1.55 8.58
C LEU A 270 10.39 -0.16 8.08
N GLY A 271 10.07 0.20 6.82
CA GLY A 271 10.25 1.55 6.29
C GLY A 271 9.41 2.60 7.03
N GLY A 272 8.20 2.24 7.46
CA GLY A 272 7.33 3.10 8.28
C GLY A 272 7.88 3.30 9.70
N LEU A 273 8.43 2.24 10.30
CA LEU A 273 9.15 2.31 11.57
C LEU A 273 10.36 3.26 11.46
N LEU A 274 11.18 3.08 10.43
CA LEU A 274 12.36 3.89 10.15
C LEU A 274 11.98 5.36 9.91
N SER A 275 10.93 5.61 9.12
CA SER A 275 10.42 6.97 8.83
C SER A 275 9.99 7.68 10.11
N THR A 276 9.22 7.01 10.96
CA THR A 276 8.79 7.57 12.24
C THR A 276 9.99 7.92 13.14
N MET A 277 10.97 7.02 13.24
CA MET A 277 12.18 7.27 14.03
C MET A 277 13.02 8.41 13.43
N THR A 278 13.11 8.50 12.10
CA THR A 278 13.85 9.57 11.41
C THR A 278 13.25 10.94 11.73
N ALA A 279 11.92 11.09 11.61
CA ALA A 279 11.24 12.33 11.92
C ALA A 279 11.36 12.71 13.40
N LEU A 280 11.13 11.79 14.31
CA LEU A 280 11.29 12.04 15.76
C LEU A 280 12.72 12.47 16.14
N ARG A 281 13.73 11.92 15.47
CA ARG A 281 15.14 12.23 15.77
C ARG A 281 15.63 13.51 15.13
N TYR A 282 15.15 13.85 13.94
CA TYR A 282 15.63 14.99 13.15
C TYR A 282 14.51 15.95 12.74
N PRO A 283 13.69 16.45 13.68
CA PRO A 283 12.47 17.21 13.37
C PRO A 283 12.74 18.57 12.71
N LEU A 284 13.97 19.08 12.83
CA LEU A 284 14.38 20.33 12.17
C LEU A 284 14.90 20.10 10.74
N VAL A 285 15.10 18.85 10.33
CA VAL A 285 15.50 18.45 8.97
C VAL A 285 14.31 17.90 8.22
N VAL A 286 13.51 17.05 8.89
CA VAL A 286 12.33 16.36 8.35
C VAL A 286 11.18 16.61 9.32
N GLY A 287 10.30 17.55 8.99
CA GLY A 287 9.18 17.95 9.84
C GLY A 287 7.89 17.19 9.58
N SER A 288 7.86 16.34 8.54
CA SER A 288 6.68 15.53 8.21
C SER A 288 7.04 14.06 8.04
N CYS A 289 6.10 13.16 8.36
CA CYS A 289 6.24 11.72 8.25
C CYS A 289 4.95 11.08 7.75
N ILE A 290 5.08 10.17 6.78
CA ILE A 290 4.03 9.26 6.35
C ILE A 290 4.50 7.85 6.67
N ALA A 291 3.78 7.13 7.56
CA ALA A 291 4.09 5.76 7.93
C ALA A 291 2.91 4.85 7.60
N GLN A 292 3.13 3.92 6.66
CA GLN A 292 2.13 2.98 6.17
C GLN A 292 2.37 1.60 6.79
N SER A 293 1.36 1.03 7.44
CA SER A 293 1.43 -0.28 8.13
C SER A 293 2.73 -0.48 8.93
N PRO A 294 3.14 0.48 9.77
CA PRO A 294 4.49 0.50 10.33
C PRO A 294 4.76 -0.66 11.28
N ALA A 295 5.94 -1.26 11.20
CA ALA A 295 6.37 -2.40 12.00
C ALA A 295 6.75 -2.00 13.44
N TYR A 296 5.85 -1.35 14.17
CA TYR A 296 6.11 -0.88 15.54
C TYR A 296 6.30 -2.00 16.58
N TRP A 297 6.00 -3.24 16.20
CA TRP A 297 6.29 -4.44 16.99
C TRP A 297 7.78 -4.78 17.05
N TRP A 298 8.59 -4.23 16.12
CA TRP A 298 10.02 -4.52 16.03
C TRP A 298 10.74 -4.29 17.37
N ALA A 299 11.70 -5.17 17.69
CA ALA A 299 12.46 -5.14 18.93
C ALA A 299 11.58 -4.94 20.19
N ARG A 300 10.45 -5.67 20.25
CA ARG A 300 9.45 -5.60 21.31
C ARG A 300 8.94 -4.17 21.56
N GLY A 301 8.72 -3.42 20.49
CA GLY A 301 8.21 -2.05 20.55
C GLY A 301 9.22 -1.03 21.07
N GLU A 302 10.50 -1.20 20.79
CA GLU A 302 11.57 -0.30 21.25
C GLU A 302 11.29 1.17 20.89
N ILE A 303 10.67 1.42 19.74
CA ILE A 303 10.31 2.77 19.30
C ILE A 303 9.45 3.52 20.33
N PHE A 304 8.57 2.81 21.07
CA PHE A 304 7.70 3.43 22.07
C PHE A 304 8.47 3.97 23.29
N ARG A 305 9.71 3.53 23.49
CA ARG A 305 10.58 3.94 24.62
C ARG A 305 11.61 4.99 24.24
N THR A 306 11.65 5.41 22.96
CA THR A 306 12.63 6.40 22.52
C THR A 306 12.47 7.75 23.23
N PRO A 307 13.57 8.41 23.63
CA PRO A 307 13.50 9.75 24.24
C PRO A 307 13.12 10.84 23.23
N TYR A 308 13.05 10.52 21.94
CA TYR A 308 12.82 11.51 20.88
C TYR A 308 11.37 11.97 20.79
N PHE A 309 10.42 11.33 21.50
CA PHE A 309 9.03 11.84 21.59
C PHE A 309 8.93 13.29 22.10
N ARG A 310 9.92 13.78 22.84
CA ARG A 310 10.02 15.22 23.20
C ARG A 310 10.04 16.16 21.99
N ASN A 311 10.32 15.66 20.79
CA ASN A 311 10.35 16.42 19.56
C ASN A 311 9.02 16.36 18.79
N ALA A 312 8.07 15.54 19.21
CA ALA A 312 6.85 15.24 18.47
C ALA A 312 6.00 16.47 18.15
N ALA A 313 5.94 17.46 19.05
CA ALA A 313 5.21 18.72 18.83
C ALA A 313 5.69 19.55 17.61
N LYS A 314 6.82 19.18 17.01
CA LYS A 314 7.36 19.82 15.80
C LYS A 314 6.97 19.08 14.52
N LEU A 315 6.23 17.98 14.62
CA LEU A 315 5.99 17.06 13.52
C LEU A 315 4.53 17.07 13.08
N ARG A 316 4.35 16.95 11.77
CA ARG A 316 3.12 16.46 11.15
C ARG A 316 3.30 15.00 10.78
N VAL A 317 2.43 14.11 11.29
CA VAL A 317 2.55 12.67 11.08
C VAL A 317 1.26 12.12 10.50
N ILE A 318 1.35 11.37 9.42
CA ILE A 318 0.23 10.68 8.81
C ILE A 318 0.49 9.18 8.97
N LEU A 319 -0.40 8.53 9.72
CA LEU A 319 -0.36 7.09 9.96
C LEU A 319 -1.46 6.41 9.14
N GLN A 320 -1.10 5.37 8.43
CA GLN A 320 -2.04 4.54 7.67
C GLN A 320 -1.80 3.07 8.00
N THR A 321 -2.87 2.27 8.08
CA THR A 321 -2.76 0.83 8.31
C THR A 321 -3.97 0.09 7.76
N GLY A 322 -3.77 -1.19 7.43
CA GLY A 322 -4.86 -2.10 7.18
C GLY A 322 -5.51 -2.58 8.48
N THR A 323 -6.75 -3.04 8.37
CA THR A 323 -7.49 -3.64 9.50
C THR A 323 -7.47 -5.17 9.46
N ILE A 324 -7.05 -5.74 8.33
CA ILE A 324 -7.08 -7.20 8.10
C ILE A 324 -5.66 -7.74 8.17
N CYS A 325 -5.34 -8.39 9.29
CA CYS A 325 -4.02 -8.98 9.57
C CYS A 325 -2.85 -8.02 9.29
N ASP A 326 -2.98 -6.78 9.75
CA ASP A 326 -1.97 -5.72 9.60
C ASP A 326 -1.61 -5.09 10.96
N ALA A 327 -0.89 -4.01 10.97
CA ALA A 327 -0.26 -3.36 12.12
C ALA A 327 -1.21 -2.46 12.95
N ARG A 328 -2.54 -2.67 12.89
CA ARG A 328 -3.57 -1.75 13.39
C ARG A 328 -3.40 -1.39 14.87
N GLU A 329 -3.28 -2.36 15.77
CA GLU A 329 -3.28 -2.13 17.20
C GLU A 329 -2.09 -1.26 17.63
N LEU A 330 -0.89 -1.59 17.18
CA LEU A 330 0.30 -0.81 17.52
C LEU A 330 0.33 0.56 16.85
N THR A 331 -0.29 0.68 15.69
CA THR A 331 -0.42 1.97 15.00
C THR A 331 -1.41 2.88 15.75
N ARG A 332 -2.51 2.34 16.29
CA ARG A 332 -3.41 3.09 17.18
C ARG A 332 -2.70 3.56 18.46
N ILE A 333 -1.90 2.71 19.08
CA ILE A 333 -1.10 3.08 20.26
C ILE A 333 -0.12 4.20 19.91
N MET A 334 0.56 4.12 18.75
CA MET A 334 1.48 5.15 18.28
C MET A 334 0.75 6.48 18.00
N TYR A 335 -0.42 6.42 17.36
CA TYR A 335 -1.28 7.59 17.15
C TYR A 335 -1.58 8.32 18.46
N GLN A 336 -2.04 7.59 19.48
CA GLN A 336 -2.33 8.19 20.80
C GLN A 336 -1.06 8.79 21.43
N LYS A 337 0.07 8.05 21.36
CA LYS A 337 1.33 8.52 21.93
C LYS A 337 1.85 9.79 21.28
N LEU A 338 1.78 9.90 19.98
CA LEU A 338 2.19 11.08 19.22
C LEU A 338 1.27 12.27 19.53
N ARG A 339 -0.05 12.06 19.58
CA ARG A 339 -1.00 13.09 19.99
C ARG A 339 -0.70 13.65 21.40
N LEU A 340 -0.51 12.76 22.38
CA LEU A 340 -0.17 13.15 23.75
C LEU A 340 1.17 13.89 23.82
N ALA A 341 2.08 13.60 22.90
CA ALA A 341 3.37 14.30 22.78
C ALA A 341 3.27 15.60 21.96
N GLY A 342 2.07 16.02 21.53
CA GLY A 342 1.78 17.30 20.88
C GLY A 342 1.98 17.31 19.35
N ALA A 343 2.17 16.16 18.70
CA ALA A 343 2.28 16.10 17.24
C ALA A 343 0.93 16.45 16.55
N ASP A 344 0.99 17.06 15.36
CA ASP A 344 -0.12 17.11 14.43
C ASP A 344 -0.22 15.74 13.74
N VAL A 345 -1.21 14.92 14.13
CA VAL A 345 -1.32 13.52 13.68
C VAL A 345 -2.64 13.26 13.01
N VAL A 346 -2.58 12.71 11.79
CA VAL A 346 -3.72 12.15 11.06
C VAL A 346 -3.58 10.63 11.04
N TYR A 347 -4.68 9.89 11.21
CA TYR A 347 -4.68 8.44 11.23
C TYR A 347 -5.82 7.88 10.40
N HIS A 348 -5.49 6.90 9.54
CA HIS A 348 -6.46 6.22 8.68
C HIS A 348 -6.33 4.70 8.81
N GLU A 349 -7.47 4.03 8.79
CA GLU A 349 -7.60 2.57 8.71
C GLU A 349 -8.32 2.19 7.42
N TYR A 350 -7.86 1.11 6.78
CA TYR A 350 -8.42 0.60 5.54
C TYR A 350 -8.68 -0.90 5.66
N GLU A 351 -9.77 -1.38 5.10
CA GLU A 351 -10.11 -2.81 5.11
C GLU A 351 -9.26 -3.59 4.10
N GLN A 352 -7.95 -3.55 4.31
CA GLN A 352 -6.90 -4.13 3.47
C GLN A 352 -5.85 -4.82 4.33
N GLY A 353 -5.00 -5.64 3.70
CA GLY A 353 -3.90 -6.36 4.33
C GLY A 353 -2.57 -5.60 4.31
N HIS A 354 -1.50 -6.28 4.73
CA HIS A 354 -0.11 -5.77 4.77
C HIS A 354 0.57 -5.93 3.41
N THR A 355 0.20 -5.11 2.42
CA THR A 355 0.60 -5.27 1.01
C THR A 355 0.91 -3.96 0.32
N TRP A 356 1.73 -4.02 -0.76
CA TRP A 356 1.94 -2.88 -1.65
C TRP A 356 0.63 -2.36 -2.25
N GLY A 357 -0.33 -3.26 -2.44
CA GLY A 357 -1.66 -2.89 -2.85
C GLY A 357 -2.31 -1.87 -1.92
N ASN A 358 -2.28 -2.13 -0.61
CA ASN A 358 -2.77 -1.19 0.41
C ASN A 358 -1.99 0.13 0.36
N TRP A 359 -0.67 0.06 0.35
CA TRP A 359 0.18 1.26 0.45
C TRP A 359 0.04 2.18 -0.75
N ARG A 360 0.01 1.63 -1.98
CA ARG A 360 -0.16 2.45 -3.19
C ARG A 360 -1.55 3.05 -3.30
N THR A 361 -2.63 2.28 -2.99
CA THR A 361 -4.00 2.78 -3.14
C THR A 361 -4.30 3.92 -2.19
N ASN A 362 -3.65 3.95 -1.04
CA ASN A 362 -3.89 4.95 0.00
C ASN A 362 -2.84 6.07 0.06
N LEU A 363 -1.83 6.04 -0.82
CA LEU A 363 -0.78 7.07 -0.88
C LEU A 363 -1.35 8.46 -1.17
N ALA A 364 -2.34 8.56 -2.07
CA ALA A 364 -2.94 9.85 -2.42
C ALA A 364 -3.54 10.55 -1.20
N THR A 365 -4.28 9.82 -0.35
CA THR A 365 -4.84 10.35 0.88
C THR A 365 -3.74 10.89 1.81
N ALA A 366 -2.61 10.17 1.92
CA ALA A 366 -1.48 10.63 2.72
C ALA A 366 -0.83 11.90 2.15
N LEU A 367 -0.62 11.97 0.83
CA LEU A 367 -0.05 13.13 0.15
C LEU A 367 -0.96 14.35 0.25
N LEU A 368 -2.28 14.18 0.12
CA LEU A 368 -3.28 15.23 0.35
C LEU A 368 -3.21 15.74 1.80
N GLY A 369 -3.05 14.83 2.75
CA GLY A 369 -2.87 15.18 4.17
C GLY A 369 -1.58 15.95 4.43
N TRP A 370 -0.53 15.80 3.62
CA TRP A 370 0.75 16.50 3.79
C TRP A 370 0.81 17.82 3.03
N ILE A 371 0.57 17.81 1.71
CA ILE A 371 0.76 18.97 0.80
C ILE A 371 -0.46 19.24 -0.09
N GLY A 372 -1.65 18.80 0.32
CA GLY A 372 -2.89 19.07 -0.39
C GLY A 372 -3.18 20.56 -0.55
N ARG A 373 -3.82 20.93 -1.67
CA ARG A 373 -4.24 22.32 -1.98
C ARG A 373 -5.69 22.61 -1.62
N GLU A 374 -6.53 21.59 -1.49
CA GLU A 374 -7.93 21.70 -1.12
C GLU A 374 -8.22 21.00 0.20
N PRO A 375 -9.22 21.45 0.99
CA PRO A 375 -9.74 20.66 2.10
C PRO A 375 -10.16 19.30 1.54
N VAL A 376 -9.77 18.22 2.20
CA VAL A 376 -10.26 16.88 1.88
C VAL A 376 -11.77 16.91 2.10
N ASP A 377 -12.57 16.96 1.03
CA ASP A 377 -14.01 16.76 1.12
C ASP A 377 -14.23 15.41 1.81
N ALA A 378 -14.81 15.46 3.01
CA ALA A 378 -15.10 14.29 3.85
C ALA A 378 -16.19 13.35 3.25
N GLY A 379 -16.43 13.45 1.94
CA GLY A 379 -17.59 12.86 1.26
C GLY A 379 -17.37 11.64 0.39
N ALA A 380 -16.14 11.10 0.26
CA ALA A 380 -15.93 10.00 -0.70
C ALA A 380 -14.91 8.95 -0.30
N THR A 381 -14.84 8.55 0.96
CA THR A 381 -14.19 7.27 1.35
C THR A 381 -14.55 6.96 2.80
N GLY A 382 -14.80 5.70 3.09
CA GLY A 382 -15.25 5.18 4.36
C GLY A 382 -14.73 5.92 5.59
N ASP A 383 -15.61 6.14 6.52
CA ASP A 383 -15.53 6.84 7.80
C ASP A 383 -14.11 7.16 8.30
N ALA A 384 -13.67 8.39 8.06
CA ALA A 384 -12.66 9.00 8.91
C ALA A 384 -13.24 9.02 10.33
N VAL A 385 -12.74 8.18 11.24
CA VAL A 385 -13.07 8.25 12.66
C VAL A 385 -12.53 9.59 13.17
N SER A 386 -13.29 10.66 12.90
CA SER A 386 -13.13 11.94 13.58
C SER A 386 -13.60 11.71 15.02
N ALA A 387 -12.67 11.31 15.88
CA ALA A 387 -12.89 11.35 17.32
C ALA A 387 -12.98 12.85 17.74
N LYS A 388 -14.18 13.45 17.57
CA LYS A 388 -14.50 14.63 18.36
C LYS A 388 -14.61 14.18 19.81
N ALA A 389 -13.83 14.84 20.62
CA ALA A 389 -13.79 14.71 22.06
C ALA A 389 -15.18 14.80 22.71
N ALA A 390 -15.49 13.86 23.60
CA ALA A 390 -16.22 14.10 24.83
C ALA A 390 -15.26 13.83 25.99
#